data_46f571969360b3818f252e17a54e185c
#
_entry.id   46f571969360b3818f252e17a54e185c
#
_cell.length_a   1.000
_cell.length_b   1.000
_cell.length_c   1.000
_cell.angle_alpha   90.00
_cell.angle_beta   90.00
_cell.angle_gamma   90.00
#
_symmetry.space_group_name_H-M   'P 1'
#
loop_
_entity.id
_entity.type
_entity.pdbx_description
1 polymer ?
#
loop_
_entity_poly.entity_id
_entity_poly.type
_entity_poly.pdbx_seq_one_letter_code
_entity_poly.pdbx_strand_id
1 'polypeptide(L)' 'MPSLFVVYGPDQGRRFEFDDATMGIGRGGANPVQLFDTEVSRYHAEIRREEGGYLLVDLGSSNGTFLNGHQVDR' A
#
# COMPACT_ATOMS: atom_id res chain seq x y z
N MET A 1 -5.88 -6.36 15.33
CA MET A 1 -5.89 -6.23 13.87
C MET A 1 -4.71 -5.40 13.42
N PRO A 2 -3.92 -5.87 12.47
CA PRO A 2 -2.84 -5.04 11.93
C PRO A 2 -3.41 -3.84 11.20
N SER A 3 -2.63 -2.78 11.16
CA SER A 3 -3.06 -1.55 10.50
C SER A 3 -1.88 -0.86 9.82
N LEU A 4 -2.20 0.02 8.87
CA LEU A 4 -1.26 0.90 8.22
C LEU A 4 -1.45 2.32 8.72
N PHE A 5 -0.35 3.02 8.92
CA PHE A 5 -0.35 4.42 9.30
C PHE A 5 0.43 5.22 8.27
N VAL A 6 -0.14 6.29 7.77
CA VAL A 6 0.58 7.16 6.84
C VAL A 6 1.43 8.13 7.66
N VAL A 7 2.75 8.02 7.52
CA VAL A 7 3.69 8.79 8.33
C VAL A 7 4.29 9.99 7.59
N TYR A 8 4.06 10.10 6.28
CA TYR A 8 4.62 11.19 5.47
C TYR A 8 3.76 11.41 4.23
N GLY A 9 3.66 12.65 3.79
CA GLY A 9 2.96 13.02 2.58
C GLY A 9 1.58 13.61 2.83
N PRO A 10 0.81 13.88 1.75
CA PRO A 10 -0.51 14.52 1.85
C PRO A 10 -1.51 13.80 2.74
N ASP A 11 -1.38 12.48 2.86
CA ASP A 11 -2.32 11.67 3.65
C ASP A 11 -1.83 11.39 5.06
N GLN A 12 -0.79 12.10 5.52
CA GLN A 12 -0.19 11.86 6.83
C GLN A 12 -1.24 11.88 7.94
N GLY A 13 -1.16 10.89 8.81
CA GLY A 13 -2.07 10.75 9.95
C GLY A 13 -3.24 9.83 9.70
N ARG A 14 -3.48 9.42 8.47
CA ARG A 14 -4.55 8.48 8.15
C ARG A 14 -4.16 7.07 8.57
N ARG A 15 -5.18 6.30 8.97
CA ARG A 15 -4.99 4.92 9.44
C ARG A 15 -5.94 4.01 8.67
N PHE A 16 -5.43 2.85 8.27
CA PHE A 16 -6.21 1.83 7.57
C PHE A 16 -6.03 0.49 8.27
N GLU A 17 -7.12 -0.21 8.51
CA GLU A 17 -7.07 -1.54 9.12
C GLU A 17 -7.13 -2.63 8.06
N PHE A 18 -6.49 -3.77 8.35
CA PHE A 18 -6.52 -4.93 7.48
C PHE A 18 -7.73 -5.78 7.78
N ASP A 19 -8.74 -5.71 6.92
CA ASP A 19 -9.96 -6.50 7.05
C ASP A 19 -9.99 -7.66 6.07
N ASP A 20 -9.31 -7.52 4.94
CA ASP A 20 -9.40 -8.45 3.83
C ASP A 20 -8.10 -9.24 3.66
N ALA A 21 -8.18 -10.30 2.84
CA ALA A 21 -7.00 -11.09 2.48
C ALA A 21 -6.02 -10.29 1.62
N THR A 22 -6.51 -9.29 0.89
CA THR A 22 -5.71 -8.43 0.03
C THR A 22 -6.17 -7.00 0.18
N MET A 23 -5.22 -6.07 0.35
CA MET A 23 -5.48 -4.63 0.46
C MET A 23 -4.74 -3.91 -0.65
N GLY A 24 -5.48 -3.35 -1.60
CA GLY A 24 -4.91 -2.52 -2.65
C GLY A 24 -4.54 -1.14 -2.13
N ILE A 25 -3.42 -0.62 -2.59
CA ILE A 25 -2.90 0.69 -2.22
C ILE A 25 -2.67 1.49 -3.49
N GLY A 26 -3.22 2.68 -3.57
CA GLY A 26 -3.02 3.53 -4.74
C GLY A 26 -3.86 4.78 -4.73
N ARG A 27 -3.66 5.59 -5.76
CA ARG A 27 -4.38 6.84 -5.93
C ARG A 27 -5.80 6.64 -6.45
N GLY A 28 -6.08 5.50 -7.08
CA GLY A 28 -7.40 5.20 -7.61
C GLY A 28 -8.43 4.93 -6.52
N GLY A 29 -9.67 5.36 -6.78
CA GLY A 29 -10.75 5.27 -5.79
C GLY A 29 -11.22 3.85 -5.49
N ALA A 30 -10.83 2.87 -6.29
CA ALA A 30 -11.18 1.48 -6.04
C ALA A 30 -10.30 0.82 -4.98
N ASN A 31 -9.21 1.48 -4.57
CA ASN A 31 -8.30 0.93 -3.57
C ASN A 31 -8.84 1.15 -2.16
N PRO A 32 -8.88 0.11 -1.31
CA PRO A 32 -9.21 0.29 0.10
C PRO A 32 -8.26 1.27 0.79
N VAL A 33 -6.98 1.28 0.39
CA VAL A 33 -6.01 2.26 0.87
C VAL A 33 -5.79 3.28 -0.24
N GLN A 34 -6.69 4.25 -0.33
CA GLN A 34 -6.58 5.31 -1.33
C GLN A 34 -5.70 6.44 -0.80
N LEU A 35 -4.63 6.74 -1.54
CA LEU A 35 -3.69 7.81 -1.20
C LEU A 35 -3.77 8.90 -2.27
N PHE A 36 -3.86 10.16 -1.83
CA PHE A 36 -4.04 11.30 -2.75
C PHE A 36 -2.73 11.95 -3.17
N ASP A 37 -1.61 11.28 -2.93
CA ASP A 37 -0.30 11.74 -3.36
C ASP A 37 -0.13 11.50 -4.85
N THR A 38 0.24 12.55 -5.61
CA THR A 38 0.43 12.46 -7.05
C THR A 38 1.60 11.55 -7.44
N GLU A 39 2.52 11.28 -6.53
CA GLU A 39 3.64 10.36 -6.75
C GLU A 39 3.22 8.89 -6.64
N VAL A 40 2.00 8.64 -6.19
CA VAL A 40 1.45 7.29 -6.04
C VAL A 40 0.67 6.93 -7.31
N SER A 41 0.99 5.77 -7.90
CA SER A 41 0.28 5.27 -9.07
C SER A 41 -1.16 4.90 -8.71
N ARG A 42 -2.04 4.86 -9.73
CA ARG A 42 -3.45 4.54 -9.52
C ARG A 42 -3.63 3.20 -8.81
N TYR A 43 -2.90 2.18 -9.27
CA TYR A 43 -2.80 0.88 -8.62
C TYR A 43 -1.32 0.67 -8.33
N HIS A 44 -0.90 1.04 -7.13
CA HIS A 44 0.51 1.14 -6.81
C HIS A 44 1.09 -0.15 -6.24
N ALA A 45 0.42 -0.68 -5.23
CA ALA A 45 0.89 -1.87 -4.53
C ALA A 45 -0.29 -2.58 -3.91
N GLU A 46 -0.04 -3.76 -3.39
CA GLU A 46 -1.03 -4.43 -2.56
C GLU A 46 -0.34 -5.22 -1.46
N ILE A 47 -1.04 -5.40 -0.36
CA ILE A 47 -0.59 -6.24 0.73
C ILE A 47 -1.51 -7.44 0.76
N ARG A 48 -0.91 -8.63 0.68
CA ARG A 48 -1.63 -9.91 0.72
C ARG A 48 -1.38 -10.57 2.05
N ARG A 49 -2.43 -11.09 2.65
CA ARG A 49 -2.30 -11.89 3.86
C ARG A 49 -2.00 -13.32 3.44
N GLU A 50 -0.91 -13.87 3.96
CA GLU A 50 -0.49 -15.22 3.70
C GLU A 50 -0.30 -15.97 5.03
N GLU A 51 -0.18 -17.30 4.95
CA GLU A 51 0.12 -18.07 6.12
C GLU A 51 1.44 -17.64 6.73
N GLY A 52 1.39 -17.22 7.97
CA GLY A 52 2.57 -16.76 8.69
C GLY A 52 2.93 -15.29 8.51
N GLY A 53 2.12 -14.49 7.78
CA GLY A 53 2.41 -13.07 7.66
C GLY A 53 1.75 -12.38 6.49
N TYR A 54 2.43 -11.35 5.98
CA TYR A 54 1.93 -10.51 4.90
C TYR A 54 2.98 -10.37 3.82
N LEU A 55 2.52 -10.26 2.57
CA LEU A 55 3.38 -10.04 1.42
C LEU A 55 3.03 -8.69 0.79
N LEU A 56 4.05 -7.85 0.60
CA LEU A 56 3.89 -6.56 -0.10
C LEU A 56 4.34 -6.74 -1.55
N VAL A 57 3.46 -6.39 -2.48
CA VAL A 57 3.70 -6.58 -3.92
C VAL A 57 3.56 -5.25 -4.64
N ASP A 58 4.54 -4.88 -5.47
CA ASP A 58 4.44 -3.73 -6.36
C ASP A 58 3.63 -4.11 -7.59
N LEU A 59 2.69 -3.27 -7.99
CA LEU A 59 1.81 -3.53 -9.14
C LEU A 59 2.29 -2.82 -10.41
N GLY A 60 3.60 -2.65 -10.55
CA GLY A 60 4.17 -1.96 -11.69
C GLY A 60 4.12 -0.44 -11.54
N SER A 61 4.27 0.05 -10.33
CA SER A 61 4.20 1.48 -10.03
C SER A 61 5.29 2.27 -10.74
N SER A 62 5.01 3.55 -11.01
CA SER A 62 5.98 4.43 -11.68
C SER A 62 7.19 4.75 -10.81
N ASN A 63 7.00 4.88 -9.51
CA ASN A 63 8.06 5.32 -8.60
C ASN A 63 8.59 4.22 -7.69
N GLY A 64 8.02 3.01 -7.80
CA GLY A 64 8.46 1.87 -7.00
C GLY A 64 7.81 1.79 -5.63
N THR A 65 7.99 0.67 -5.00
CA THR A 65 7.51 0.39 -3.65
C THR A 65 8.68 -0.16 -2.85
N PHE A 66 8.86 0.34 -1.64
CA PHE A 66 10.01 -0.01 -0.80
C PHE A 66 9.54 -0.52 0.56
N LEU A 67 10.18 -1.57 1.03
CA LEU A 67 9.92 -2.13 2.36
C LEU A 67 11.23 -2.07 3.15
N ASN A 68 11.24 -1.30 4.22
CA ASN A 68 12.43 -1.10 5.06
C ASN A 68 13.66 -0.68 4.22
N GLY A 69 13.42 0.18 3.23
CA GLY A 69 14.48 0.69 2.37
C GLY A 69 14.85 -0.19 1.19
N HIS A 70 14.24 -1.37 1.05
CA HIS A 70 14.50 -2.29 -0.04
C HIS A 70 13.34 -2.28 -1.03
N GLN A 71 13.65 -2.12 -2.30
CA GLN A 71 12.63 -2.12 -3.35
C GLN A 71 12.03 -3.53 -3.49
N VAL A 72 10.71 -3.58 -3.56
CA VAL A 72 10.00 -4.85 -3.73
C VAL A 72 9.59 -5.03 -5.19
N ASP A 73 9.40 -6.30 -5.59
CA ASP A 73 8.98 -6.67 -6.93
C ASP A 73 7.50 -7.02 -6.96
N ARG A 74 7.03 -7.33 -8.15
CA ARG A 74 5.69 -7.85 -8.35
C ARG A 74 5.54 -9.25 -7.81
#